data_0d515fbf7b93679c9cca0108dd2ef09c
#
_entry.id   0d515fbf7b93679c9cca0108dd2ef09c
#
_cell.length_a   1.000
_cell.length_b   1.000
_cell.length_c   1.000
_cell.angle_alpha   90.00
_cell.angle_beta   90.00
_cell.angle_gamma   90.00
#
_symmetry.space_group_name_H-M   'P 1'
#
loop_
_entity.id
_entity.type
_entity.pdbx_description
1 polymer ?
#
loop_
_entity_poly.entity_id
_entity_poly.type
_entity_poly.pdbx_seq_one_letter_code
_entity_poly.pdbx_strand_id
1 'polypeptide(L)'
;EICACLVGSEMCIRDRVYPVPSNTYMGIHITPTVDGNVTVGPDAENTDVLDDYSVPQANMDSLAVEGAKLWPHIFKKDQIRTFAGIQPKWVDENGAIQDWKVEIRDDVAPNAVNLVGIESPGLTGSVPLARYVIGLMQEREKFEENPDFDPHHKGIVKFAECTPEQQAELIAQDPDYGEMICSCEEVTKAEILQAIHNPLGVSTMTGIKYRTRAMMGGCQGGFCQMKIEHFIEQELGTEPENVRYSRQGSWVLTGNMRKEEN
;
A
#
# COMPACT_ATOMS: atom_id res chain seq x y z
N GLU A 1 0.80 -21.93 -22.29
CA GLU A 1 1.27 -21.44 -20.99
C GLU A 1 2.35 -20.38 -21.21
N ILE A 2 2.00 -19.12 -21.00
CA ILE A 2 3.01 -18.06 -20.99
C ILE A 2 3.38 -17.85 -19.52
N CYS A 3 4.45 -18.51 -19.11
CA CYS A 3 5.09 -18.20 -17.83
C CYS A 3 5.96 -16.95 -18.08
N ALA A 4 5.53 -15.80 -17.61
CA ALA A 4 6.34 -14.58 -17.61
C ALA A 4 7.38 -14.67 -16.48
N CYS A 5 8.25 -15.68 -16.52
CA CYS A 5 9.30 -15.89 -15.54
C CYS A 5 10.57 -15.13 -15.95
N LEU A 6 10.97 -14.17 -15.15
CA LEU A 6 12.35 -13.73 -15.12
C LEU A 6 13.18 -14.80 -14.40
N VAL A 7 14.29 -15.19 -15.02
CA VAL A 7 15.16 -16.28 -14.58
C VAL A 7 15.66 -16.10 -13.16
N GLY A 8 15.10 -16.90 -12.24
CA GLY A 8 15.52 -16.98 -10.86
C GLY A 8 14.52 -17.85 -10.09
N SER A 9 14.96 -18.94 -9.50
CA SER A 9 14.11 -20.01 -8.95
C SER A 9 13.10 -19.56 -7.88
N GLU A 10 13.31 -18.44 -7.22
CA GLU A 10 12.41 -17.97 -6.16
C GLU A 10 11.29 -17.04 -6.66
N MET A 11 11.48 -16.36 -7.78
CA MET A 11 10.45 -15.47 -8.34
C MET A 11 9.35 -16.24 -9.06
N CYS A 12 9.67 -17.37 -9.69
CA CYS A 12 8.69 -18.18 -10.42
C CYS A 12 7.65 -18.86 -9.53
N ILE A 13 7.98 -19.16 -8.27
CA ILE A 13 7.05 -19.79 -7.31
C ILE A 13 5.95 -18.82 -6.85
N ARG A 14 6.15 -17.51 -7.01
CA ARG A 14 5.24 -16.46 -6.56
C ARG A 14 4.61 -15.68 -7.71
N ASP A 15 4.71 -16.21 -8.92
CA ASP A 15 4.19 -15.54 -10.10
C ASP A 15 2.67 -15.67 -10.23
N ARG A 16 2.08 -14.78 -11.02
CA ARG A 16 0.65 -14.77 -11.25
C ARG A 16 0.28 -15.68 -12.40
N VAL A 17 -0.86 -16.36 -12.28
CA VAL A 17 -1.44 -17.15 -13.37
C VAL A 17 -2.56 -16.35 -14.01
N TYR A 18 -2.39 -16.02 -15.29
CA TYR A 18 -3.35 -15.25 -16.08
C TYR A 18 -4.10 -16.13 -17.07
N PRO A 19 -5.38 -15.84 -17.37
CA PRO A 19 -6.01 -16.35 -18.57
C PRO A 19 -5.45 -15.62 -19.80
N VAL A 20 -5.81 -16.09 -21.00
CA VAL A 20 -5.53 -15.34 -22.24
C VAL A 20 -6.31 -14.02 -22.18
N PRO A 21 -5.65 -12.85 -22.31
CA PRO A 21 -6.32 -11.56 -22.24
C PRO A 21 -7.35 -11.38 -23.36
N SER A 22 -8.46 -10.71 -23.05
CA SER A 22 -9.38 -10.18 -24.05
C SER A 22 -8.97 -8.77 -24.48
N ASN A 23 -9.64 -8.23 -25.50
CA ASN A 23 -9.38 -6.86 -25.96
C ASN A 23 -9.81 -5.78 -24.94
N THR A 24 -10.61 -6.13 -23.94
CA THR A 24 -11.19 -5.18 -22.98
C THR A 24 -10.71 -5.39 -21.55
N TYR A 25 -10.12 -6.55 -21.26
CA TYR A 25 -9.84 -6.94 -19.89
C TYR A 25 -8.79 -8.05 -19.79
N MET A 26 -7.88 -7.92 -18.82
CA MET A 26 -6.81 -8.90 -18.60
C MET A 26 -7.29 -10.23 -18.02
N GLY A 27 -8.53 -10.29 -17.56
CA GLY A 27 -9.13 -11.47 -16.95
C GLY A 27 -8.83 -11.62 -15.45
N ILE A 28 -9.62 -12.46 -14.82
CA ILE A 28 -9.41 -12.85 -13.42
C ILE A 28 -8.15 -13.70 -13.37
N HIS A 29 -7.23 -13.35 -12.50
CA HIS A 29 -5.97 -14.05 -12.34
C HIS A 29 -5.77 -14.55 -10.91
N ILE A 30 -4.81 -15.43 -10.73
CA ILE A 30 -4.46 -16.02 -9.45
C ILE A 30 -3.08 -15.50 -9.05
N THR A 31 -2.98 -14.96 -7.84
CA THR A 31 -1.73 -14.42 -7.30
C THR A 31 -1.43 -15.06 -5.95
N PRO A 32 -0.39 -15.90 -5.84
CA PRO A 32 0.11 -16.34 -4.54
C PRO A 32 0.62 -15.14 -3.73
N THR A 33 0.36 -15.14 -2.43
CA THR A 33 0.85 -14.11 -1.51
C THR A 33 2.10 -14.60 -0.77
N VAL A 34 2.87 -13.67 -0.22
CA VAL A 34 4.06 -13.99 0.58
C VAL A 34 3.73 -14.78 1.84
N ASP A 35 2.50 -14.68 2.33
CA ASP A 35 2.03 -15.37 3.54
C ASP A 35 1.44 -16.76 3.24
N GLY A 36 1.57 -17.26 2.00
CA GLY A 36 1.07 -18.58 1.59
C GLY A 36 -0.41 -18.65 1.25
N ASN A 37 -1.12 -17.52 1.23
CA ASN A 37 -2.49 -17.42 0.75
C ASN A 37 -2.52 -17.22 -0.77
N VAL A 38 -3.73 -17.23 -1.33
CA VAL A 38 -3.96 -17.00 -2.76
C VAL A 38 -5.03 -15.93 -2.93
N THR A 39 -4.74 -14.93 -3.75
CA THR A 39 -5.71 -13.93 -4.19
C THR A 39 -6.26 -14.30 -5.55
N VAL A 40 -7.57 -14.24 -5.70
CA VAL A 40 -8.28 -14.49 -6.97
C VAL A 40 -8.97 -13.20 -7.40
N GLY A 41 -8.68 -12.72 -8.59
CA GLY A 41 -9.18 -11.45 -9.10
C GLY A 41 -8.10 -10.62 -9.79
N PRO A 42 -8.39 -9.36 -10.07
CA PRO A 42 -9.67 -8.69 -9.85
C PRO A 42 -10.72 -9.10 -10.89
N ASP A 43 -11.98 -8.80 -10.61
CA ASP A 43 -12.96 -8.46 -11.62
C ASP A 43 -12.93 -6.94 -11.86
N ALA A 44 -13.73 -6.45 -12.80
CA ALA A 44 -13.83 -5.03 -13.10
C ALA A 44 -15.28 -4.68 -13.43
N GLU A 45 -15.83 -3.73 -12.68
CA GLU A 45 -17.15 -3.20 -12.87
C GLU A 45 -17.08 -1.66 -12.88
N ASN A 46 -17.73 -1.04 -13.88
CA ASN A 46 -17.80 0.41 -13.95
C ASN A 46 -18.82 0.92 -12.93
N THR A 47 -18.45 1.97 -12.21
CA THR A 47 -19.32 2.64 -11.23
C THR A 47 -19.09 4.15 -11.26
N ASP A 48 -20.16 4.91 -11.02
CA ASP A 48 -20.07 6.35 -10.80
C ASP A 48 -19.92 6.70 -9.30
N VAL A 49 -19.94 5.69 -8.43
CA VAL A 49 -19.79 5.87 -6.97
C VAL A 49 -18.33 5.77 -6.59
N LEU A 50 -17.75 6.88 -6.15
CA LEU A 50 -16.31 7.03 -5.92
C LEU A 50 -15.82 6.43 -4.59
N ASP A 51 -16.70 6.03 -3.71
CA ASP A 51 -16.39 5.54 -2.36
C ASP A 51 -17.09 4.22 -1.99
N ASP A 52 -17.67 3.51 -2.96
CA ASP A 52 -18.21 2.18 -2.73
C ASP A 52 -17.12 1.11 -2.88
N TYR A 53 -16.73 0.56 -1.74
CA TYR A 53 -15.76 -0.55 -1.64
C TYR A 53 -16.46 -1.88 -1.31
N SER A 54 -17.75 -1.97 -1.51
CA SER A 54 -18.50 -3.22 -1.33
C SER A 54 -18.12 -4.26 -2.39
N VAL A 55 -18.27 -5.51 -2.05
CA VAL A 55 -18.09 -6.64 -2.98
C VAL A 55 -19.42 -7.37 -3.11
N PRO A 56 -20.16 -7.18 -4.22
CA PRO A 56 -21.42 -7.86 -4.45
C PRO A 56 -21.26 -9.39 -4.50
N GLN A 57 -22.28 -10.10 -4.03
CA GLN A 57 -22.27 -11.57 -4.01
C GLN A 57 -22.08 -12.17 -5.42
N ALA A 58 -22.69 -11.54 -6.44
CA ALA A 58 -22.59 -11.99 -7.82
C ALA A 58 -21.14 -11.95 -8.33
N ASN A 59 -20.37 -10.90 -7.96
CA ASN A 59 -18.96 -10.75 -8.29
C ASN A 59 -18.12 -11.84 -7.63
N MET A 60 -18.39 -12.14 -6.36
CA MET A 60 -17.72 -13.23 -5.64
C MET A 60 -17.98 -14.59 -6.29
N ASP A 61 -19.21 -14.84 -6.73
CA ASP A 61 -19.58 -16.09 -7.42
C ASP A 61 -18.86 -16.19 -8.78
N SER A 62 -18.79 -15.09 -9.51
CA SER A 62 -18.05 -15.00 -10.78
C SER A 62 -16.53 -15.23 -10.57
N LEU A 63 -15.92 -14.62 -9.56
CA LEU A 63 -14.52 -14.81 -9.23
C LEU A 63 -14.20 -16.28 -8.92
N ALA A 64 -15.06 -16.97 -8.19
CA ALA A 64 -14.91 -18.39 -7.88
C ALA A 64 -14.97 -19.25 -9.13
N VAL A 65 -15.93 -19.00 -10.02
CA VAL A 65 -16.11 -19.75 -11.28
C VAL A 65 -14.93 -19.54 -12.24
N GLU A 66 -14.53 -18.29 -12.45
CA GLU A 66 -13.45 -17.96 -13.39
C GLU A 66 -12.09 -18.39 -12.82
N GLY A 67 -11.86 -18.21 -11.52
CA GLY A 67 -10.65 -18.68 -10.86
C GLY A 67 -10.47 -20.21 -10.92
N ALA A 68 -11.57 -20.97 -10.81
CA ALA A 68 -11.55 -22.42 -10.92
C ALA A 68 -11.13 -22.93 -12.32
N LYS A 69 -11.29 -22.12 -13.36
CA LYS A 69 -10.78 -22.46 -14.71
C LYS A 69 -9.25 -22.48 -14.76
N LEU A 70 -8.59 -21.61 -13.96
CA LEU A 70 -7.13 -21.53 -13.88
C LEU A 70 -6.58 -22.51 -12.84
N TRP A 71 -7.29 -22.68 -11.74
CA TRP A 71 -6.90 -23.59 -10.67
C TRP A 71 -8.14 -24.30 -10.08
N PRO A 72 -8.41 -25.56 -10.47
CA PRO A 72 -9.65 -26.28 -10.10
C PRO A 72 -9.81 -26.53 -8.59
N HIS A 73 -8.76 -26.31 -7.78
CA HIS A 73 -8.78 -26.49 -6.33
C HIS A 73 -9.20 -25.23 -5.56
N ILE A 74 -9.63 -24.15 -6.25
CA ILE A 74 -10.21 -22.97 -5.60
C ILE A 74 -11.67 -23.25 -5.27
N PHE A 75 -11.99 -23.20 -3.99
CA PHE A 75 -13.36 -23.39 -3.51
C PHE A 75 -13.85 -22.15 -2.78
N LYS A 76 -15.09 -21.75 -3.05
CA LYS A 76 -15.76 -20.62 -2.36
C LYS A 76 -15.74 -20.75 -0.83
N LYS A 77 -15.83 -21.98 -0.31
CA LYS A 77 -15.78 -22.26 1.14
C LYS A 77 -14.43 -21.90 1.80
N ASP A 78 -13.35 -21.78 1.02
CA ASP A 78 -12.00 -21.47 1.50
C ASP A 78 -11.71 -19.97 1.49
N GLN A 79 -12.69 -19.17 1.10
CA GLN A 79 -12.59 -17.72 1.07
C GLN A 79 -12.51 -17.16 2.50
N ILE A 80 -11.43 -16.44 2.78
CA ILE A 80 -11.19 -15.84 4.10
C ILE A 80 -11.44 -14.34 4.13
N ARG A 81 -11.37 -13.65 2.97
CA ARG A 81 -11.56 -12.20 2.87
C ARG A 81 -11.88 -11.79 1.44
N THR A 82 -12.64 -10.69 1.33
CA THR A 82 -12.83 -9.93 0.09
C THR A 82 -12.37 -8.50 0.27
N PHE A 83 -12.00 -7.85 -0.83
CA PHE A 83 -11.72 -6.42 -0.87
C PHE A 83 -11.97 -5.89 -2.27
N ALA A 84 -12.30 -4.62 -2.36
CA ALA A 84 -12.43 -3.86 -3.60
C ALA A 84 -11.57 -2.61 -3.54
N GLY A 85 -11.25 -2.07 -4.70
CA GLY A 85 -10.58 -0.78 -4.86
C GLY A 85 -11.25 0.02 -5.96
N ILE A 86 -11.19 1.33 -5.89
CA ILE A 86 -11.66 2.22 -6.94
C ILE A 86 -10.48 2.58 -7.82
N GLN A 87 -10.60 2.30 -9.12
CA GLN A 87 -9.63 2.70 -10.14
C GLN A 87 -10.23 3.85 -10.94
N PRO A 88 -9.80 5.10 -10.73
CA PRO A 88 -10.30 6.22 -11.53
C PRO A 88 -9.88 6.06 -12.98
N LYS A 89 -10.81 6.31 -13.89
CA LYS A 89 -10.59 6.32 -15.33
C LYS A 89 -10.76 7.75 -15.86
N TRP A 90 -9.85 8.18 -16.73
CA TRP A 90 -10.07 9.36 -17.50
C TRP A 90 -10.91 9.03 -18.72
N VAL A 91 -12.02 9.70 -18.86
CA VAL A 91 -12.96 9.50 -19.98
C VAL A 91 -13.20 10.81 -20.70
N ASP A 92 -13.51 10.77 -21.98
CA ASP A 92 -13.93 11.93 -22.76
C ASP A 92 -15.43 12.23 -22.56
N GLU A 93 -15.93 13.23 -23.26
CA GLU A 93 -17.33 13.67 -23.21
C GLU A 93 -18.33 12.58 -23.60
N ASN A 94 -17.89 11.57 -24.34
CA ASN A 94 -18.70 10.43 -24.77
C ASN A 94 -18.56 9.20 -23.86
N GLY A 95 -17.76 9.31 -22.79
CA GLY A 95 -17.48 8.20 -21.88
C GLY A 95 -16.41 7.23 -22.38
N ALA A 96 -15.69 7.54 -23.48
CA ALA A 96 -14.60 6.69 -23.96
C ALA A 96 -13.34 6.87 -23.11
N ILE A 97 -12.75 5.76 -22.68
CA ILE A 97 -11.52 5.76 -21.88
C ILE A 97 -10.38 6.32 -22.72
N GLN A 98 -9.67 7.27 -22.14
CA GLN A 98 -8.54 7.95 -22.75
C GLN A 98 -7.22 7.41 -22.18
N ASP A 99 -6.13 7.59 -22.93
CA ASP A 99 -4.78 7.26 -22.49
C ASP A 99 -4.23 8.29 -21.51
N TRP A 100 -3.16 7.98 -20.84
CA TRP A 100 -2.47 8.85 -19.89
C TRP A 100 -2.10 10.19 -20.54
N LYS A 101 -2.21 11.25 -19.76
CA LYS A 101 -1.85 12.59 -20.21
C LYS A 101 -1.02 13.31 -19.15
N VAL A 102 0.05 13.94 -19.59
CA VAL A 102 0.77 14.94 -18.82
C VAL A 102 0.34 16.32 -19.33
N GLU A 103 -0.29 17.10 -18.47
CA GLU A 103 -0.78 18.44 -18.79
C GLU A 103 -0.01 19.50 -18.04
N ILE A 104 0.34 20.56 -18.75
CA ILE A 104 0.80 21.83 -18.17
C ILE A 104 -0.17 22.90 -18.65
N ARG A 105 -0.97 23.42 -17.73
CA ARG A 105 -2.06 24.34 -17.96
C ARG A 105 -1.79 25.69 -17.30
N ASP A 106 -0.84 26.46 -17.84
CA ASP A 106 -0.49 27.76 -17.29
C ASP A 106 -1.63 28.78 -17.33
N ASP A 107 -2.64 28.55 -18.18
CA ASP A 107 -3.87 29.31 -18.27
C ASP A 107 -4.80 29.11 -17.06
N VAL A 108 -4.69 27.97 -16.37
CA VAL A 108 -5.52 27.60 -15.21
C VAL A 108 -4.71 27.58 -13.92
N ALA A 109 -3.54 27.01 -13.95
CA ALA A 109 -2.67 26.84 -12.79
C ALA A 109 -1.20 27.01 -13.21
N PRO A 110 -0.65 28.24 -13.16
CA PRO A 110 0.74 28.47 -13.51
C PRO A 110 1.69 27.60 -12.70
N ASN A 111 2.70 27.03 -13.37
CA ASN A 111 3.71 26.15 -12.79
C ASN A 111 3.18 24.80 -12.24
N ALA A 112 1.96 24.42 -12.57
CA ALA A 112 1.43 23.10 -12.20
C ALA A 112 1.59 22.09 -13.34
N VAL A 113 2.06 20.91 -13.00
CA VAL A 113 2.07 19.74 -13.89
C VAL A 113 1.03 18.76 -13.39
N ASN A 114 0.06 18.43 -14.23
CA ASN A 114 -1.00 17.51 -13.91
C ASN A 114 -0.79 16.17 -14.63
N LEU A 115 -0.83 15.08 -13.88
CA LEU A 115 -0.73 13.71 -14.39
C LEU A 115 -2.13 13.10 -14.37
N VAL A 116 -2.75 12.99 -15.54
CA VAL A 116 -4.15 12.58 -15.70
C VAL A 116 -4.24 11.15 -16.18
N GLY A 117 -5.13 10.37 -15.59
CA GLY A 117 -5.46 9.02 -16.02
C GLY A 117 -4.36 7.99 -15.78
N ILE A 118 -3.40 8.26 -14.90
CA ILE A 118 -2.32 7.31 -14.58
C ILE A 118 -2.90 6.13 -13.82
N GLU A 119 -2.95 5.00 -14.47
CA GLU A 119 -3.40 3.72 -13.94
C GLU A 119 -2.33 2.62 -14.12
N SER A 120 -2.69 1.35 -14.04
CA SER A 120 -1.74 0.26 -14.33
C SER A 120 -1.24 0.35 -15.78
N PRO A 121 0.08 0.26 -16.03
CA PRO A 121 1.20 -0.06 -15.13
C PRO A 121 1.96 1.18 -14.58
N GLY A 122 1.27 2.20 -14.11
CA GLY A 122 1.84 3.49 -13.70
C GLY A 122 2.94 3.38 -12.64
N LEU A 123 2.80 2.47 -11.67
CA LEU A 123 3.84 2.27 -10.66
C LEU A 123 5.15 1.77 -11.29
N THR A 124 5.08 0.78 -12.17
CA THR A 124 6.25 0.28 -12.91
C THR A 124 6.81 1.33 -13.86
N GLY A 125 5.94 2.13 -14.49
CA GLY A 125 6.29 3.22 -15.39
C GLY A 125 6.67 4.53 -14.71
N SER A 126 6.68 4.60 -13.36
CA SER A 126 6.85 5.87 -12.62
C SER A 126 8.19 6.55 -12.87
N VAL A 127 9.27 5.79 -12.97
CA VAL A 127 10.62 6.35 -13.21
C VAL A 127 10.76 7.00 -14.60
N PRO A 128 10.42 6.34 -15.70
CA PRO A 128 10.44 6.98 -17.02
C PRO A 128 9.43 8.13 -17.11
N LEU A 129 8.26 8.02 -16.49
CA LEU A 129 7.27 9.10 -16.45
C LEU A 129 7.82 10.32 -15.68
N ALA A 130 8.46 10.12 -14.55
CA ALA A 130 9.08 11.20 -13.79
C ALA A 130 10.18 11.91 -14.61
N ARG A 131 11.01 11.16 -15.34
CA ARG A 131 12.03 11.72 -16.23
C ARG A 131 11.41 12.56 -17.34
N TYR A 132 10.32 12.08 -17.93
CA TYR A 132 9.57 12.81 -18.96
C TYR A 132 9.02 14.14 -18.40
N VAL A 133 8.40 14.10 -17.21
CA VAL A 133 7.87 15.29 -16.53
C VAL A 133 8.97 16.30 -16.23
N ILE A 134 10.09 15.84 -15.67
CA ILE A 134 11.24 16.72 -15.41
C ILE A 134 11.78 17.35 -16.71
N GLY A 135 11.84 16.59 -17.81
CA GLY A 135 12.21 17.14 -19.11
C GLY A 135 11.30 18.29 -19.57
N LEU A 136 9.98 18.11 -19.43
CA LEU A 136 9.00 19.18 -19.76
C LEU A 136 9.16 20.42 -18.86
N MET A 137 9.47 20.21 -17.57
CA MET A 137 9.69 21.31 -16.64
C MET A 137 10.99 22.07 -16.98
N GLN A 138 12.06 21.36 -17.34
CA GLN A 138 13.36 21.95 -17.73
C GLN A 138 13.30 22.79 -19.01
N GLU A 139 12.33 22.54 -19.88
CA GLU A 139 12.07 23.41 -21.06
C GLU A 139 11.55 24.80 -20.65
N ARG A 140 11.02 24.94 -19.44
CA ARG A 140 10.38 26.15 -18.92
C ARG A 140 11.22 26.89 -17.91
N GLU A 141 11.89 26.14 -17.05
CA GLU A 141 12.68 26.69 -15.97
C GLU A 141 14.01 25.94 -15.83
N LYS A 142 15.08 26.67 -15.56
CA LYS A 142 16.39 26.09 -15.26
C LYS A 142 16.43 25.70 -13.80
N PHE A 143 16.53 24.40 -13.53
CA PHE A 143 16.79 23.89 -12.20
C PHE A 143 18.29 23.90 -11.90
N GLU A 144 18.65 24.40 -10.75
CA GLU A 144 20.02 24.30 -10.22
C GLU A 144 20.15 22.98 -9.46
N GLU A 145 21.29 22.33 -9.61
CA GLU A 145 21.58 21.13 -8.82
C GLU A 145 21.72 21.50 -7.35
N ASN A 146 21.09 20.71 -6.47
CA ASN A 146 21.29 20.83 -5.04
C ASN A 146 22.57 20.07 -4.65
N PRO A 147 23.66 20.75 -4.29
CA PRO A 147 24.94 20.10 -3.95
C PRO A 147 24.86 19.23 -2.69
N ASP A 148 23.87 19.47 -1.84
CA ASP A 148 23.63 18.72 -0.60
C ASP A 148 22.61 17.59 -0.78
N PHE A 149 22.21 17.29 -2.01
CA PHE A 149 21.24 16.22 -2.28
C PHE A 149 21.86 14.83 -2.03
N ASP A 150 21.32 14.13 -1.04
CA ASP A 150 21.65 12.73 -0.81
C ASP A 150 20.63 11.82 -1.52
N PRO A 151 21.03 11.11 -2.58
CA PRO A 151 20.15 10.17 -3.29
C PRO A 151 19.88 8.87 -2.51
N HIS A 152 20.60 8.64 -1.40
CA HIS A 152 20.51 7.40 -0.63
C HIS A 152 19.42 7.50 0.44
N HIS A 153 18.33 6.82 0.24
CA HIS A 153 17.30 6.66 1.26
C HIS A 153 17.60 5.43 2.13
N LYS A 154 17.78 5.66 3.44
CA LYS A 154 17.87 4.56 4.41
C LYS A 154 16.46 4.10 4.75
N GLY A 155 16.14 2.84 4.41
CA GLY A 155 14.91 2.20 4.85
C GLY A 155 14.94 1.87 6.34
N ILE A 156 13.78 1.53 6.89
CA ILE A 156 13.68 0.96 8.23
C ILE A 156 14.38 -0.41 8.22
N VAL A 157 15.32 -0.60 9.14
CA VAL A 157 16.00 -1.89 9.30
C VAL A 157 15.03 -2.86 9.94
N LYS A 158 14.75 -3.97 9.28
CA LYS A 158 13.87 -5.00 9.81
C LYS A 158 14.63 -5.91 10.74
N PHE A 159 14.38 -5.76 12.03
CA PHE A 159 15.07 -6.50 13.08
C PHE A 159 14.93 -8.02 12.94
N ALA A 160 13.76 -8.49 12.54
CA ALA A 160 13.47 -9.91 12.31
C ALA A 160 14.31 -10.55 11.18
N GLU A 161 14.82 -9.75 10.23
CA GLU A 161 15.63 -10.23 9.10
C GLU A 161 17.15 -10.18 9.41
N CYS A 162 17.54 -9.67 10.59
CA CYS A 162 18.92 -9.52 11.01
C CYS A 162 19.47 -10.81 11.67
N THR A 163 20.79 -11.04 11.52
CA THR A 163 21.46 -12.12 12.30
C THR A 163 21.52 -11.77 13.79
N PRO A 164 21.72 -12.75 14.69
CA PRO A 164 21.83 -12.46 16.12
C PRO A 164 22.92 -11.42 16.46
N GLU A 165 24.04 -11.43 15.73
CA GLU A 165 25.13 -10.47 15.91
C GLU A 165 24.68 -9.07 15.51
N GLN A 166 24.00 -8.92 14.38
CA GLN A 166 23.44 -7.66 13.90
C GLN A 166 22.36 -7.14 14.86
N GLN A 167 21.51 -8.02 15.38
CA GLN A 167 20.50 -7.67 16.39
C GLN A 167 21.16 -7.11 17.66
N ALA A 168 22.23 -7.76 18.14
CA ALA A 168 22.98 -7.28 19.29
C ALA A 168 23.64 -5.91 19.04
N GLU A 169 24.17 -5.68 17.84
CA GLU A 169 24.72 -4.38 17.45
C GLU A 169 23.64 -3.29 17.40
N LEU A 170 22.49 -3.58 16.84
CA LEU A 170 21.35 -2.64 16.80
C LEU A 170 20.88 -2.26 18.20
N ILE A 171 20.72 -3.24 19.09
CA ILE A 171 20.32 -2.99 20.50
C ILE A 171 21.40 -2.14 21.23
N ALA A 172 22.68 -2.37 20.94
CA ALA A 172 23.75 -1.59 21.55
C ALA A 172 23.78 -0.12 21.05
N GLN A 173 23.36 0.13 19.82
CA GLN A 173 23.26 1.47 19.23
C GLN A 173 22.00 2.20 19.67
N ASP A 174 20.88 1.49 19.72
CA ASP A 174 19.56 2.01 20.09
C ASP A 174 18.80 0.94 20.90
N PRO A 175 18.64 1.16 22.24
CA PRO A 175 17.98 0.22 23.13
C PRO A 175 16.51 -0.10 22.75
N ASP A 176 15.85 0.77 22.00
CA ASP A 176 14.48 0.56 21.55
C ASP A 176 14.34 -0.64 20.56
N TYR A 177 15.43 -1.09 19.94
CA TYR A 177 15.47 -2.38 19.23
C TYR A 177 15.34 -3.59 20.16
N GLY A 178 15.63 -3.43 21.45
CA GLY A 178 15.44 -4.49 22.46
C GLY A 178 14.00 -4.64 22.93
N GLU A 179 13.11 -3.71 22.61
CA GLU A 179 11.70 -3.75 23.02
C GLU A 179 10.80 -4.27 21.90
N MET A 180 10.31 -5.52 22.04
CA MET A 180 9.40 -6.14 21.08
C MET A 180 7.97 -5.63 21.24
N ILE A 181 7.42 -4.98 20.23
CA ILE A 181 6.05 -4.46 20.21
C ILE A 181 5.08 -5.41 19.54
N CYS A 182 5.43 -5.91 18.36
CA CYS A 182 4.60 -6.89 17.63
C CYS A 182 5.30 -8.24 17.60
N SER A 183 4.90 -9.16 18.49
CA SER A 183 5.51 -10.50 18.55
C SER A 183 5.15 -11.40 17.37
N CYS A 184 4.05 -11.15 16.66
CA CYS A 184 3.66 -11.95 15.49
C CYS A 184 4.54 -11.68 14.27
N GLU A 185 4.98 -10.43 14.09
CA GLU A 185 5.79 -9.97 12.95
C GLU A 185 7.20 -9.57 13.42
N GLU A 186 7.52 -9.80 14.70
CA GLU A 186 8.81 -9.51 15.33
C GLU A 186 9.28 -8.05 15.12
N VAL A 187 8.36 -7.10 15.26
CA VAL A 187 8.62 -5.67 15.07
C VAL A 187 8.92 -5.01 16.41
N THR A 188 10.05 -4.30 16.47
CA THR A 188 10.54 -3.59 17.64
C THR A 188 9.98 -2.18 17.78
N LYS A 189 10.17 -1.57 18.94
CA LYS A 189 9.83 -0.17 19.19
C LYS A 189 10.59 0.78 18.27
N ALA A 190 11.89 0.55 18.07
CA ALA A 190 12.71 1.36 17.18
C ALA A 190 12.15 1.44 15.75
N GLU A 191 11.67 0.32 15.21
CA GLU A 191 11.03 0.28 13.89
C GLU A 191 9.72 1.09 13.85
N ILE A 192 8.92 1.01 14.92
CA ILE A 192 7.68 1.80 15.05
C ILE A 192 7.99 3.30 15.09
N LEU A 193 8.95 3.72 15.91
CA LEU A 193 9.35 5.12 16.02
C LEU A 193 9.92 5.66 14.70
N GLN A 194 10.76 4.89 14.02
CA GLN A 194 11.25 5.25 12.70
C GLN A 194 10.12 5.39 11.66
N ALA A 195 9.07 4.58 11.77
CA ALA A 195 7.90 4.71 10.90
C ALA A 195 7.11 5.99 11.22
N ILE A 196 6.95 6.36 12.49
CA ILE A 196 6.28 7.61 12.91
C ILE A 196 7.05 8.84 12.43
N HIS A 197 8.37 8.84 12.62
CA HIS A 197 9.24 9.95 12.23
C HIS A 197 9.66 9.94 10.75
N ASN A 198 8.95 9.19 9.91
CA ASN A 198 9.18 9.18 8.48
C ASN A 198 8.96 10.57 7.88
N PRO A 199 9.83 11.05 6.95
CA PRO A 199 9.72 12.38 6.35
C PRO A 199 8.38 12.69 5.68
N LEU A 200 7.59 11.67 5.31
CA LEU A 200 6.26 11.82 4.72
C LEU A 200 5.16 12.04 5.77
N GLY A 201 5.49 12.02 7.06
CA GLY A 201 4.54 12.22 8.15
C GLY A 201 3.55 11.06 8.31
N VAL A 202 3.82 10.14 9.22
CA VAL A 202 2.96 8.98 9.49
C VAL A 202 2.23 9.19 10.81
N SER A 203 0.93 9.39 10.75
CA SER A 203 0.06 9.67 11.90
C SER A 203 -1.11 8.68 12.04
N THR A 204 -1.10 7.56 11.29
CA THR A 204 -2.18 6.58 11.31
C THR A 204 -1.66 5.18 11.56
N MET A 205 -2.50 4.34 12.18
CA MET A 205 -2.19 2.93 12.42
C MET A 205 -1.83 2.19 11.13
N THR A 206 -2.60 2.41 10.05
CA THR A 206 -2.35 1.82 8.74
C THR A 206 -1.05 2.30 8.12
N GLY A 207 -0.68 3.54 8.34
CA GLY A 207 0.59 4.09 7.88
C GLY A 207 1.80 3.36 8.50
N ILE A 208 1.74 3.05 9.79
CA ILE A 208 2.75 2.25 10.49
C ILE A 208 2.71 0.80 10.02
N LYS A 209 1.51 0.21 9.96
CA LYS A 209 1.27 -1.16 9.53
C LYS A 209 1.94 -1.47 8.18
N TYR A 210 1.82 -0.58 7.20
CA TYR A 210 2.37 -0.79 5.86
C TYR A 210 3.88 -0.57 5.77
N ARG A 211 4.48 0.11 6.75
CA ARG A 211 5.92 0.34 6.78
C ARG A 211 6.68 -0.72 7.57
N THR A 212 6.05 -1.26 8.62
CA THR A 212 6.70 -2.17 9.57
C THR A 212 6.15 -3.58 9.55
N ARG A 213 4.96 -3.82 8.97
CA ARG A 213 4.14 -5.04 9.08
C ARG A 213 3.54 -5.27 10.46
N ALA A 214 3.78 -4.43 11.46
CA ALA A 214 3.06 -4.52 12.74
C ALA A 214 1.54 -4.61 12.52
N MET A 215 0.83 -5.38 13.33
CA MET A 215 -0.63 -5.65 13.20
C MET A 215 -1.03 -6.53 12.00
N MET A 216 -0.09 -7.09 11.22
CA MET A 216 -0.40 -7.98 10.08
C MET A 216 -0.40 -9.46 10.45
N GLY A 217 0.20 -9.84 11.57
CA GLY A 217 0.30 -11.22 12.01
C GLY A 217 -1.04 -11.80 12.48
N GLY A 218 -1.03 -13.07 12.90
CA GLY A 218 -2.25 -13.85 13.21
C GLY A 218 -3.20 -13.22 14.23
N CYS A 219 -2.70 -12.40 15.18
CA CYS A 219 -3.54 -11.70 16.15
C CYS A 219 -4.22 -10.43 15.60
N GLN A 220 -3.86 -9.97 14.40
CA GLN A 220 -4.43 -8.80 13.71
C GLN A 220 -4.44 -7.53 14.58
N GLY A 221 -3.36 -7.29 15.30
CA GLY A 221 -3.20 -6.11 16.17
C GLY A 221 -3.72 -6.28 17.60
N GLY A 222 -4.28 -7.43 17.97
CA GLY A 222 -4.90 -7.66 19.26
C GLY A 222 -4.01 -7.36 20.48
N PHE A 223 -2.67 -7.41 20.33
CA PHE A 223 -1.73 -7.10 21.40
C PHE A 223 -0.92 -5.83 21.18
N CYS A 224 -0.59 -5.49 19.94
CA CYS A 224 0.31 -4.37 19.66
C CYS A 224 -0.40 -3.06 19.34
N GLN A 225 -1.68 -3.09 18.92
CA GLN A 225 -2.40 -1.91 18.45
C GLN A 225 -2.39 -0.76 19.46
N MET A 226 -2.77 -1.02 20.70
CA MET A 226 -2.85 0.03 21.74
C MET A 226 -1.48 0.58 22.14
N LYS A 227 -0.42 -0.24 22.06
CA LYS A 227 0.95 0.25 22.27
C LYS A 227 1.38 1.20 21.16
N ILE A 228 1.06 0.85 19.92
CA ILE A 228 1.39 1.68 18.75
C ILE A 228 0.61 2.99 18.79
N GLU A 229 -0.67 2.93 19.16
CA GLU A 229 -1.51 4.11 19.35
C GLU A 229 -0.87 5.07 20.38
N HIS A 230 -0.46 4.55 21.52
CA HIS A 230 0.22 5.33 22.55
C HIS A 230 1.55 5.95 22.08
N PHE A 231 2.33 5.27 21.23
CA PHE A 231 3.52 5.89 20.63
C PHE A 231 3.16 7.03 19.68
N ILE A 232 2.07 6.90 18.92
CA ILE A 232 1.58 7.99 18.06
C ILE A 232 1.21 9.22 18.92
N GLU A 233 0.51 9.01 20.04
CA GLU A 233 0.17 10.07 20.99
C GLU A 233 1.43 10.79 21.49
N GLN A 234 2.38 10.02 22.00
CA GLN A 234 3.58 10.56 22.62
C GLN A 234 4.48 11.29 21.62
N GLU A 235 4.73 10.68 20.46
CA GLU A 235 5.68 11.20 19.49
C GLU A 235 5.14 12.39 18.68
N LEU A 236 3.81 12.43 18.48
CA LEU A 236 3.18 13.52 17.72
C LEU A 236 2.48 14.55 18.62
N GLY A 237 2.43 14.33 19.93
CA GLY A 237 1.75 15.22 20.86
C GLY A 237 0.25 15.37 20.56
N THR A 238 -0.39 14.29 20.14
CA THR A 238 -1.81 14.28 19.78
C THR A 238 -2.65 13.63 20.86
N GLU A 239 -3.92 14.03 20.97
CA GLU A 239 -4.84 13.37 21.90
C GLU A 239 -5.27 11.99 21.36
N PRO A 240 -5.56 10.99 22.23
CA PRO A 240 -5.96 9.63 21.83
C PRO A 240 -7.12 9.59 20.85
N GLU A 241 -8.11 10.47 21.05
CA GLU A 241 -9.30 10.58 20.22
C GLU A 241 -9.00 11.10 18.80
N ASN A 242 -7.81 11.66 18.58
CA ASN A 242 -7.37 12.14 17.27
C ASN A 242 -6.57 11.10 16.48
N VAL A 243 -6.19 9.97 17.10
CA VAL A 243 -5.50 8.89 16.41
C VAL A 243 -6.48 8.13 15.51
N ARG A 244 -6.13 8.01 14.25
CA ARG A 244 -6.95 7.33 13.24
C ARG A 244 -6.36 5.98 12.88
N TYR A 245 -7.24 5.02 12.64
CA TYR A 245 -6.79 3.75 12.09
C TYR A 245 -6.28 3.93 10.65
N SER A 246 -7.03 4.64 9.79
CA SER A 246 -6.70 4.87 8.39
C SER A 246 -7.20 6.25 7.93
N ARG A 247 -8.28 6.28 7.14
CA ARG A 247 -8.88 7.48 6.58
C ARG A 247 -9.67 8.30 7.61
N GLN A 248 -10.15 9.45 7.20
CA GLN A 248 -11.05 10.28 8.01
C GLN A 248 -12.28 9.46 8.46
N GLY A 249 -12.64 9.62 9.74
CA GLY A 249 -13.76 8.89 10.34
C GLY A 249 -13.41 7.50 10.91
N SER A 250 -12.17 7.02 10.78
CA SER A 250 -11.73 5.73 11.34
C SER A 250 -10.94 5.90 12.65
N TRP A 251 -11.56 6.50 13.65
CA TRP A 251 -10.95 6.74 14.95
C TRP A 251 -10.65 5.45 15.69
N VAL A 252 -9.49 5.36 16.36
CA VAL A 252 -9.13 4.22 17.22
C VAL A 252 -9.93 4.28 18.50
N LEU A 253 -10.01 5.46 19.10
CA LEU A 253 -10.79 5.74 20.30
C LEU A 253 -11.80 6.87 20.00
N THR A 254 -12.96 6.83 20.68
CA THR A 254 -14.05 7.80 20.50
C THR A 254 -14.26 8.68 21.73
N GLY A 255 -13.37 8.59 22.71
CA GLY A 255 -13.40 9.37 23.96
C GLY A 255 -13.36 8.50 25.22
N ASN A 256 -13.26 9.15 26.35
CA ASN A 256 -13.25 8.51 27.65
C ASN A 256 -14.65 8.07 28.10
N MET A 257 -14.79 6.82 28.56
CA MET A 257 -16.06 6.34 29.11
C MET A 257 -16.43 6.99 30.47
N ARG A 258 -15.45 7.50 31.18
CA ARG A 258 -15.66 8.28 32.41
C ARG A 258 -15.33 9.73 32.11
N LYS A 259 -16.36 10.57 31.94
CA LYS A 259 -16.18 12.02 32.03
C LYS A 259 -15.84 12.34 33.49
N GLU A 260 -14.68 12.94 33.72
CA GLU A 260 -14.45 13.62 34.97
C GLU A 260 -15.46 14.76 35.04
N GLU A 261 -16.42 14.64 35.97
CA GLU A 261 -17.28 15.76 36.30
C GLU A 261 -16.41 16.81 36.99
N ASN A 262 -16.12 17.91 36.32
CA ASN A 262 -15.53 19.12 36.87
C ASN A 262 -16.61 19.93 37.59
#